data_4dd7f032983c0279d8ddd5d42a7813ca
#
_entry.id   4dd7f032983c0279d8ddd5d42a7813ca
#
_cell.length_a   1.000
_cell.length_b   1.000
_cell.length_c   1.000
_cell.angle_alpha   90.00
_cell.angle_beta   90.00
_cell.angle_gamma   90.00
#
_symmetry.space_group_name_H-M   'P 1'
#
loop_
_entity.id
_entity.type
_entity.pdbx_description
1 polymer ?
#
loop_
_entity_poly.entity_id
_entity_poly.type
_entity_poly.pdbx_seq_one_letter_code
_entity_poly.pdbx_strand_id
1 'polypeptide(L)'
;KVNEKFLSNAFANINYNAGDFSAGFRFESYLNPILGFDNQYKGAGIPYRWASYKKDYLEVTVGNYYEQFGNGLVFRSYEERNLGLDNAMDGLRMVAKPVSGLTIKGVVGKQRYYWEDIWKTDNGLIRGVDAEFSLNELIPAMREIPTRLNIGGSFVSVYEKAETRFVTIGEDLYKMKIPENIGVGAFRFDLSRKGFGLSAEYARKGQDPNAVNNYIYREGEALLLKANYSIKGFAVSLEAKRIDNMSFKSKRSETGNMLNVN
;
A
#
# COMPACT_ATOMS: atom_id res chain seq x y z
N LYS A 1 -8.81 31.40 -9.13
CA LYS A 1 -9.34 32.42 -8.24
C LYS A 1 -10.29 31.75 -7.28
N VAL A 2 -10.02 31.84 -5.96
CA VAL A 2 -10.85 31.25 -4.90
C VAL A 2 -11.89 32.30 -4.52
N ASN A 3 -13.16 31.94 -4.51
CA ASN A 3 -14.24 32.88 -4.20
C ASN A 3 -14.49 33.01 -2.69
N GLU A 4 -14.05 32.02 -1.92
CA GLU A 4 -14.23 31.97 -0.48
C GLU A 4 -13.21 32.86 0.24
N LYS A 5 -13.69 33.62 1.23
CA LYS A 5 -12.84 34.48 2.06
C LYS A 5 -12.04 33.71 3.12
N PHE A 6 -12.45 32.49 3.43
CA PHE A 6 -11.84 31.63 4.44
C PHE A 6 -11.68 30.22 3.94
N LEU A 7 -10.46 29.69 4.01
CA LEU A 7 -10.10 28.31 3.69
C LEU A 7 -9.61 27.66 4.97
N SER A 8 -10.03 26.43 5.27
CA SER A 8 -9.58 25.73 6.45
C SER A 8 -9.60 24.22 6.29
N ASN A 9 -8.53 23.59 6.78
CA ASN A 9 -8.44 22.18 7.05
C ASN A 9 -8.19 22.00 8.55
N ALA A 10 -9.06 21.28 9.25
CA ALA A 10 -8.97 21.04 10.68
C ALA A 10 -9.00 19.54 10.96
N PHE A 11 -8.18 19.13 11.94
CA PHE A 11 -8.03 17.74 12.39
C PHE A 11 -8.08 17.68 13.91
N ALA A 12 -8.85 16.73 14.45
CA ALA A 12 -8.84 16.41 15.88
C ALA A 12 -8.69 14.88 16.03
N ASN A 13 -7.64 14.44 16.73
CA ASN A 13 -7.39 13.03 17.01
C ASN A 13 -7.69 12.75 18.47
N ILE A 14 -8.48 11.72 18.74
CA ILE A 14 -8.75 11.20 20.08
C ILE A 14 -8.27 9.76 20.11
N ASN A 15 -7.40 9.46 21.09
CA ASN A 15 -6.82 8.13 21.26
C ASN A 15 -7.03 7.68 22.71
N TYR A 16 -7.33 6.40 22.88
CA TYR A 16 -7.47 5.71 24.14
C TYR A 16 -6.53 4.51 24.18
N ASN A 17 -5.81 4.33 25.29
CA ASN A 17 -4.90 3.22 25.50
C ASN A 17 -5.16 2.60 26.87
N ALA A 18 -5.30 1.27 26.92
CA ALA A 18 -5.49 0.51 28.16
C ALA A 18 -4.84 -0.88 28.02
N GLY A 19 -3.67 -1.06 28.65
CA GLY A 19 -2.89 -2.29 28.56
C GLY A 19 -2.53 -2.62 27.11
N ASP A 20 -2.92 -3.80 26.67
CA ASP A 20 -2.68 -4.31 25.30
C ASP A 20 -3.66 -3.75 24.25
N PHE A 21 -4.67 -2.99 24.68
CA PHE A 21 -5.70 -2.44 23.83
C PHE A 21 -5.49 -0.95 23.58
N SER A 22 -5.71 -0.53 22.35
CA SER A 22 -5.77 0.88 21.94
C SER A 22 -6.88 1.10 20.92
N ALA A 23 -7.46 2.29 20.94
CA ALA A 23 -8.47 2.68 19.98
C ALA A 23 -8.41 4.19 19.74
N GLY A 24 -8.92 4.63 18.61
CA GLY A 24 -8.94 6.06 18.31
C GLY A 24 -9.83 6.39 17.14
N PHE A 25 -10.09 7.68 17.00
CA PHE A 25 -10.70 8.23 15.82
C PHE A 25 -10.16 9.62 15.52
N ARG A 26 -10.30 10.03 14.27
CA ARG A 26 -9.94 11.34 13.76
C ARG A 26 -11.18 12.04 13.20
N PHE A 27 -11.50 13.19 13.76
CA PHE A 27 -12.44 14.13 13.17
C PHE A 27 -11.68 15.01 12.16
N GLU A 28 -12.25 15.19 10.99
CA GLU A 28 -11.73 16.08 9.95
C GLU A 28 -12.81 17.07 9.54
N SER A 29 -12.40 18.29 9.24
CA SER A 29 -13.28 19.33 8.70
C SER A 29 -12.56 20.16 7.64
N TYR A 30 -13.07 20.12 6.44
CA TYR A 30 -12.61 20.88 5.28
C TYR A 30 -13.78 21.77 4.84
N LEU A 31 -13.98 22.91 5.49
CA LEU A 31 -15.11 23.81 5.16
C LEU A 31 -14.96 24.35 3.75
N ASN A 32 -13.77 24.85 3.44
CA ASN A 32 -13.31 25.16 2.09
C ASN A 32 -11.86 24.67 2.04
N PRO A 33 -11.56 23.56 1.33
CA PRO A 33 -10.23 23.00 1.28
C PRO A 33 -9.20 24.03 0.87
N ILE A 34 -8.05 24.04 1.53
CA ILE A 34 -6.92 24.90 1.15
C ILE A 34 -6.35 24.47 -0.21
N LEU A 35 -5.59 25.36 -0.85
CA LEU A 35 -4.96 25.08 -2.14
C LEU A 35 -4.09 23.81 -2.05
N GLY A 36 -4.23 22.95 -3.04
CA GLY A 36 -3.56 21.65 -3.11
C GLY A 36 -4.42 20.46 -2.67
N PHE A 37 -5.55 20.71 -1.98
CA PHE A 37 -6.53 19.67 -1.67
C PHE A 37 -7.63 19.62 -2.71
N ASP A 38 -8.08 18.41 -3.05
CA ASP A 38 -9.22 18.21 -3.94
C ASP A 38 -10.52 18.74 -3.29
N ASN A 39 -11.36 19.38 -4.08
CA ASN A 39 -12.66 19.88 -3.63
C ASN A 39 -13.61 18.78 -3.14
N GLN A 40 -13.40 17.54 -3.51
CA GLN A 40 -14.16 16.39 -3.03
C GLN A 40 -13.96 16.13 -1.53
N TYR A 41 -12.89 16.69 -0.93
CA TYR A 41 -12.71 16.67 0.54
C TYR A 41 -13.64 17.65 1.28
N LYS A 42 -14.35 18.56 0.59
CA LYS A 42 -15.23 19.51 1.26
C LYS A 42 -16.28 18.78 2.09
N GLY A 43 -16.26 19.01 3.41
CA GLY A 43 -17.14 18.35 4.37
C GLY A 43 -16.53 18.25 5.75
N ALA A 44 -17.21 17.58 6.65
CA ALA A 44 -16.74 17.28 7.99
C ALA A 44 -17.27 15.91 8.47
N GLY A 45 -16.49 15.19 9.25
CA GLY A 45 -16.89 13.89 9.77
C GLY A 45 -15.75 13.14 10.45
N ILE A 46 -15.96 11.83 10.68
CA ILE A 46 -14.99 10.91 11.27
C ILE A 46 -14.61 9.86 10.22
N PRO A 47 -13.69 10.18 9.30
CA PRO A 47 -13.32 9.26 8.23
C PRO A 47 -12.27 8.23 8.64
N TYR A 48 -11.65 8.38 9.82
CA TYR A 48 -10.62 7.50 10.32
C TYR A 48 -10.97 7.07 11.76
N ARG A 49 -11.15 5.78 11.97
CA ARG A 49 -11.47 5.15 13.26
C ARG A 49 -10.86 3.76 13.32
N TRP A 50 -10.30 3.40 14.44
CA TRP A 50 -9.60 2.12 14.59
C TRP A 50 -9.63 1.61 16.02
N ALA A 51 -9.45 0.31 16.15
CA ALA A 51 -9.16 -0.36 17.42
C ALA A 51 -8.07 -1.40 17.17
N SER A 52 -7.10 -1.50 18.08
CA SER A 52 -5.99 -2.42 17.98
C SER A 52 -5.78 -3.16 19.29
N TYR A 53 -5.48 -4.44 19.17
CA TYR A 53 -5.00 -5.29 20.25
C TYR A 53 -3.59 -5.75 19.92
N LYS A 54 -2.65 -5.52 20.84
CA LYS A 54 -1.25 -5.89 20.66
C LYS A 54 -0.74 -6.60 21.89
N LYS A 55 -0.37 -7.86 21.74
CA LYS A 55 0.18 -8.67 22.81
C LYS A 55 1.25 -9.61 22.27
N ASP A 56 2.39 -9.67 22.96
CA ASP A 56 3.50 -10.55 22.65
C ASP A 56 3.90 -10.50 21.16
N TYR A 57 3.59 -11.55 20.44
CA TYR A 57 3.95 -11.73 19.03
C TYR A 57 2.85 -11.31 18.04
N LEU A 58 1.69 -10.86 18.51
CA LEU A 58 0.52 -10.59 17.68
C LEU A 58 0.00 -9.17 17.86
N GLU A 59 -0.24 -8.47 16.75
CA GLU A 59 -0.97 -7.21 16.69
C GLU A 59 -2.10 -7.34 15.67
N VAL A 60 -3.31 -7.00 16.08
CA VAL A 60 -4.51 -7.00 15.21
C VAL A 60 -5.15 -5.63 15.30
N THR A 61 -5.42 -5.04 14.15
CA THR A 61 -6.11 -3.74 14.03
C THR A 61 -7.36 -3.91 13.18
N VAL A 62 -8.48 -3.38 13.65
CA VAL A 62 -9.76 -3.30 12.93
C VAL A 62 -10.13 -1.84 12.70
N GLY A 63 -10.79 -1.57 11.56
CA GLY A 63 -11.09 -0.21 11.11
C GLY A 63 -9.98 0.34 10.22
N ASN A 64 -9.67 1.62 10.38
CA ASN A 64 -8.69 2.26 9.50
C ASN A 64 -7.26 1.98 9.94
N TYR A 65 -6.38 1.76 8.95
CA TYR A 65 -4.96 1.53 9.15
C TYR A 65 -4.14 1.96 7.93
N TYR A 66 -2.84 2.14 8.16
CA TYR A 66 -1.83 2.29 7.12
C TYR A 66 -0.89 1.09 7.17
N GLU A 67 -0.45 0.62 6.01
CA GLU A 67 0.52 -0.47 5.93
C GLU A 67 1.27 -0.41 4.60
N GLN A 68 2.50 -0.90 4.62
CA GLN A 68 3.34 -1.04 3.44
C GLN A 68 4.01 -2.43 3.41
N PHE A 69 4.08 -3.03 2.23
CA PHE A 69 4.81 -4.26 1.98
C PHE A 69 6.10 -3.96 1.22
N GLY A 70 7.23 -4.40 1.76
CA GLY A 70 8.55 -4.12 1.19
C GLY A 70 8.80 -2.62 0.93
N ASN A 71 9.31 -2.29 -0.24
CA ASN A 71 9.51 -0.91 -0.68
C ASN A 71 8.23 -0.26 -1.26
N GLY A 72 7.08 -0.91 -1.16
CA GLY A 72 5.80 -0.39 -1.63
C GLY A 72 5.51 -0.67 -3.11
N LEU A 73 6.30 -1.48 -3.80
CA LEU A 73 6.05 -1.83 -5.21
C LEU A 73 4.75 -2.58 -5.42
N VAL A 74 4.27 -3.30 -4.40
CA VAL A 74 3.05 -4.11 -4.43
C VAL A 74 1.92 -3.45 -3.68
N PHE A 75 2.21 -2.92 -2.49
CA PHE A 75 1.20 -2.31 -1.63
C PHE A 75 1.79 -1.22 -0.73
N ARG A 76 1.15 -0.06 -0.75
CA ARG A 76 1.41 1.04 0.17
C ARG A 76 0.14 1.85 0.42
N SER A 77 -0.23 1.95 1.68
CA SER A 77 -1.30 2.80 2.17
C SER A 77 -0.71 3.78 3.17
N TYR A 78 -0.92 5.08 2.96
CA TYR A 78 -0.27 6.14 3.74
C TYR A 78 -1.04 7.46 3.67
N GLU A 79 -0.70 8.38 4.54
CA GLU A 79 -1.16 9.78 4.53
C GLU A 79 0.02 10.71 4.23
N GLU A 80 -0.18 11.65 3.32
CA GLU A 80 0.72 12.78 3.08
C GLU A 80 -0.10 14.06 3.02
N ARG A 81 -0.22 14.71 4.17
CA ARG A 81 -1.08 15.90 4.34
C ARG A 81 -0.69 17.08 3.45
N ASN A 82 0.61 17.24 3.18
CA ASN A 82 1.09 18.33 2.33
C ASN A 82 0.64 18.17 0.88
N LEU A 83 0.38 16.92 0.46
CA LEU A 83 -0.12 16.61 -0.87
C LEU A 83 -1.64 16.40 -0.91
N GLY A 84 -2.33 16.51 0.23
CA GLY A 84 -3.76 16.21 0.32
C GLY A 84 -4.09 14.74 0.02
N LEU A 85 -3.15 13.84 0.29
CA LEU A 85 -3.30 12.42 0.02
C LEU A 85 -3.56 11.65 1.31
N ASP A 86 -4.65 10.91 1.36
CA ASP A 86 -4.94 9.92 2.40
C ASP A 86 -5.65 8.73 1.78
N ASN A 87 -4.91 7.63 1.61
CA ASN A 87 -5.41 6.38 1.07
C ASN A 87 -5.48 5.27 2.13
N ALA A 88 -5.85 5.64 3.37
CA ALA A 88 -6.04 4.69 4.46
C ALA A 88 -6.89 3.48 4.04
N MET A 89 -6.52 2.31 4.51
CA MET A 89 -7.36 1.12 4.45
C MET A 89 -8.41 1.16 5.56
N ASP A 90 -9.57 0.57 5.32
CA ASP A 90 -10.58 0.26 6.34
C ASP A 90 -10.91 -1.24 6.24
N GLY A 91 -10.66 -1.97 7.32
CA GLY A 91 -10.83 -3.41 7.37
C GLY A 91 -10.08 -4.06 8.52
N LEU A 92 -9.29 -5.08 8.21
CA LEU A 92 -8.49 -5.83 9.18
C LEU A 92 -7.01 -5.83 8.76
N ARG A 93 -6.14 -5.52 9.72
CA ARG A 93 -4.68 -5.65 9.63
C ARG A 93 -4.19 -6.58 10.73
N MET A 94 -3.28 -7.47 10.41
CA MET A 94 -2.60 -8.36 11.34
C MET A 94 -1.09 -8.27 11.13
N VAL A 95 -0.34 -8.21 12.22
CA VAL A 95 1.11 -8.41 12.24
C VAL A 95 1.44 -9.48 13.26
N ALA A 96 2.13 -10.51 12.82
CA ALA A 96 2.58 -11.61 13.67
C ALA A 96 4.10 -11.76 13.61
N LYS A 97 4.72 -11.94 14.78
CA LYS A 97 6.15 -12.24 14.95
C LYS A 97 6.31 -13.53 15.77
N PRO A 98 5.93 -14.69 15.21
CA PRO A 98 5.83 -15.94 15.98
C PRO A 98 7.18 -16.44 16.52
N VAL A 99 8.26 -16.11 15.84
CA VAL A 99 9.64 -16.39 16.25
C VAL A 99 10.54 -15.22 15.89
N SER A 100 11.68 -15.09 16.58
CA SER A 100 12.69 -14.08 16.22
C SER A 100 13.13 -14.26 14.77
N GLY A 101 13.20 -13.16 14.03
CA GLY A 101 13.58 -13.17 12.61
C GLY A 101 12.45 -13.46 11.63
N LEU A 102 11.21 -13.74 12.07
CA LEU A 102 10.05 -13.89 11.19
C LEU A 102 8.98 -12.85 11.50
N THR A 103 8.64 -12.03 10.51
CA THR A 103 7.50 -11.12 10.54
C THR A 103 6.52 -11.49 9.43
N ILE A 104 5.25 -11.66 9.79
CA ILE A 104 4.16 -11.92 8.84
C ILE A 104 3.14 -10.79 8.99
N LYS A 105 2.73 -10.19 7.88
CA LYS A 105 1.66 -9.19 7.83
C LYS A 105 0.52 -9.71 6.97
N GLY A 106 -0.70 -9.41 7.39
CA GLY A 106 -1.91 -9.69 6.63
C GLY A 106 -2.81 -8.47 6.60
N VAL A 107 -3.43 -8.20 5.46
CA VAL A 107 -4.38 -7.10 5.28
C VAL A 107 -5.60 -7.55 4.50
N VAL A 108 -6.75 -7.06 4.89
CA VAL A 108 -7.99 -7.16 4.11
C VAL A 108 -8.84 -5.92 4.36
N GLY A 109 -9.40 -5.35 3.32
CA GLY A 109 -10.24 -4.16 3.44
C GLY A 109 -10.44 -3.44 2.13
N LYS A 110 -11.01 -2.27 2.22
CA LYS A 110 -11.17 -1.35 1.11
C LYS A 110 -10.41 -0.06 1.41
N GLN A 111 -9.98 0.62 0.35
CA GLN A 111 -9.25 1.87 0.48
C GLN A 111 -10.23 3.04 0.64
N ARG A 112 -9.93 3.98 1.54
CA ARG A 112 -10.66 5.22 1.70
C ARG A 112 -10.69 6.02 0.38
N TYR A 113 -11.85 6.57 0.09
CA TYR A 113 -12.06 7.49 -1.02
C TYR A 113 -12.89 8.69 -0.53
N TYR A 114 -12.24 9.80 -0.22
CA TYR A 114 -12.83 11.02 0.35
C TYR A 114 -13.77 10.74 1.55
N TRP A 115 -15.05 11.11 1.44
CA TRP A 115 -16.12 10.91 2.43
C TRP A 115 -17.03 9.71 2.12
N GLU A 116 -16.75 8.99 1.06
CA GLU A 116 -17.61 7.88 0.66
C GLU A 116 -17.59 6.74 1.69
N ASP A 117 -18.76 6.17 1.92
CA ASP A 117 -18.86 4.91 2.67
C ASP A 117 -18.31 3.78 1.79
N ILE A 118 -17.08 3.40 2.05
CA ILE A 118 -16.33 2.42 1.27
C ILE A 118 -17.02 1.05 1.21
N TRP A 119 -17.91 0.75 2.16
CA TRP A 119 -18.65 -0.51 2.17
C TRP A 119 -19.87 -0.49 1.23
N LYS A 120 -20.30 0.70 0.82
CA LYS A 120 -21.37 0.90 -0.16
C LYS A 120 -20.88 1.22 -1.55
N THR A 121 -19.58 1.45 -1.73
CA THR A 121 -18.98 1.76 -3.02
C THR A 121 -18.58 0.50 -3.78
N ASP A 122 -18.43 0.62 -5.10
CA ASP A 122 -17.87 -0.43 -5.96
C ASP A 122 -16.34 -0.58 -5.85
N ASN A 123 -15.70 0.09 -4.88
CA ASN A 123 -14.27 -0.06 -4.62
C ASN A 123 -13.91 -1.51 -4.36
N GLY A 124 -12.83 -1.97 -5.00
CA GLY A 124 -12.37 -3.34 -4.93
C GLY A 124 -11.97 -3.77 -3.51
N LEU A 125 -12.24 -5.03 -3.18
CA LEU A 125 -11.77 -5.63 -1.93
C LEU A 125 -10.30 -6.02 -2.09
N ILE A 126 -9.46 -5.41 -1.26
CA ILE A 126 -8.01 -5.64 -1.23
C ILE A 126 -7.69 -6.71 -0.18
N ARG A 127 -6.87 -7.67 -0.56
CA ARG A 127 -6.36 -8.73 0.31
C ARG A 127 -4.87 -8.87 0.06
N GLY A 128 -4.08 -8.94 1.13
CA GLY A 128 -2.64 -9.04 0.99
C GLY A 128 -1.97 -9.79 2.12
N VAL A 129 -0.83 -10.39 1.83
CA VAL A 129 0.08 -11.01 2.77
C VAL A 129 1.50 -10.63 2.43
N ASP A 130 2.29 -10.42 3.47
CA ASP A 130 3.71 -10.12 3.40
C ASP A 130 4.45 -10.96 4.44
N ALA A 131 5.59 -11.53 4.07
CA ALA A 131 6.44 -12.26 4.98
C ALA A 131 7.90 -11.80 4.83
N GLU A 132 8.57 -11.61 5.96
CA GLU A 132 9.95 -11.17 6.03
C GLU A 132 10.75 -12.06 6.97
N PHE A 133 11.91 -12.51 6.51
CA PHE A 133 12.79 -13.45 7.20
C PHE A 133 14.17 -12.83 7.39
N SER A 134 14.57 -12.61 8.63
CA SER A 134 15.94 -12.27 9.02
C SER A 134 16.73 -13.56 9.25
N LEU A 135 17.48 -13.99 8.25
CA LEU A 135 18.10 -15.31 8.27
C LEU A 135 19.13 -15.46 9.39
N ASN A 136 19.80 -14.37 9.78
CA ASN A 136 20.75 -14.40 10.90
C ASN A 136 20.07 -14.65 12.26
N GLU A 137 18.80 -14.36 12.40
CA GLU A 137 18.05 -14.65 13.62
C GLU A 137 17.40 -16.04 13.59
N LEU A 138 16.93 -16.46 12.41
CA LEU A 138 16.27 -17.74 12.21
C LEU A 138 17.24 -18.92 12.22
N ILE A 139 18.43 -18.75 11.64
CA ILE A 139 19.41 -19.83 11.46
C ILE A 139 20.53 -19.65 12.49
N PRO A 140 20.62 -20.52 13.52
CA PRO A 140 21.65 -20.39 14.59
C PRO A 140 23.06 -20.25 14.06
N ALA A 141 23.42 -21.00 13.01
CA ALA A 141 24.75 -20.97 12.40
C ALA A 141 25.10 -19.63 11.72
N MET A 142 24.10 -18.77 11.45
CA MET A 142 24.29 -17.47 10.85
C MET A 142 24.38 -16.33 11.87
N ARG A 143 24.11 -16.55 13.14
CA ARG A 143 24.04 -15.49 14.17
C ARG A 143 25.35 -14.72 14.31
N GLU A 144 26.47 -15.43 14.29
CA GLU A 144 27.81 -14.85 14.46
C GLU A 144 28.43 -14.34 13.16
N ILE A 145 27.76 -14.55 12.02
CA ILE A 145 28.25 -14.07 10.73
C ILE A 145 28.05 -12.56 10.64
N PRO A 146 29.09 -11.76 10.32
CA PRO A 146 28.98 -10.31 10.22
C PRO A 146 28.16 -9.83 9.03
N THR A 147 27.77 -10.72 8.11
CA THR A 147 26.87 -10.44 7.00
C THR A 147 25.44 -10.65 7.45
N ARG A 148 24.59 -9.63 7.31
CA ARG A 148 23.15 -9.72 7.56
C ARG A 148 22.44 -9.99 6.24
N LEU A 149 21.49 -10.93 6.26
CA LEU A 149 20.70 -11.30 5.11
C LEU A 149 19.23 -11.39 5.50
N ASN A 150 18.40 -10.55 4.86
CA ASN A 150 16.96 -10.60 4.94
C ASN A 150 16.38 -10.97 3.58
N ILE A 151 15.35 -11.78 3.59
CA ILE A 151 14.56 -12.12 2.41
C ILE A 151 13.09 -11.87 2.72
N GLY A 152 12.30 -11.55 1.71
CA GLY A 152 10.87 -11.32 1.91
C GLY A 152 10.07 -11.56 0.65
N GLY A 153 8.77 -11.76 0.84
CA GLY A 153 7.83 -11.91 -0.26
C GLY A 153 6.47 -11.35 0.10
N SER A 154 5.82 -10.79 -0.90
CA SER A 154 4.51 -10.17 -0.76
C SER A 154 3.58 -10.66 -1.85
N PHE A 155 2.30 -10.75 -1.53
CA PHE A 155 1.24 -10.96 -2.50
C PHE A 155 0.03 -10.11 -2.13
N VAL A 156 -0.51 -9.38 -3.09
CA VAL A 156 -1.74 -8.58 -2.93
C VAL A 156 -2.68 -8.86 -4.08
N SER A 157 -3.96 -8.98 -3.79
CA SER A 157 -5.00 -9.07 -4.81
C SER A 157 -6.12 -8.07 -4.56
N VAL A 158 -6.68 -7.57 -5.65
CA VAL A 158 -7.89 -6.76 -5.65
C VAL A 158 -8.99 -7.56 -6.32
N TYR A 159 -10.12 -7.68 -5.65
CA TYR A 159 -11.37 -8.20 -6.22
C TYR A 159 -12.30 -7.05 -6.54
N GLU A 160 -12.69 -6.92 -7.78
CA GLU A 160 -13.70 -5.98 -8.25
C GLU A 160 -14.60 -6.69 -9.26
N LYS A 161 -15.91 -6.57 -9.08
CA LYS A 161 -16.87 -7.18 -9.99
C LYS A 161 -16.63 -6.68 -11.43
N ALA A 162 -16.61 -7.60 -12.37
CA ALA A 162 -16.35 -7.25 -13.76
C ALA A 162 -17.51 -6.42 -14.33
N GLU A 163 -17.17 -5.24 -14.86
CA GLU A 163 -18.08 -4.45 -15.66
C GLU A 163 -18.23 -5.07 -17.04
N THR A 164 -19.44 -4.97 -17.61
CA THR A 164 -19.64 -5.36 -19.01
C THR A 164 -19.11 -4.24 -19.90
N ARG A 165 -18.01 -4.50 -20.59
CA ARG A 165 -17.39 -3.57 -21.53
C ARG A 165 -17.28 -4.21 -22.89
N PHE A 166 -17.58 -3.42 -23.92
CA PHE A 166 -17.47 -3.83 -25.31
C PHE A 166 -16.36 -3.06 -26.02
N VAL A 167 -15.72 -3.72 -26.99
CA VAL A 167 -14.74 -3.11 -27.89
C VAL A 167 -15.14 -3.44 -29.32
N THR A 168 -15.04 -2.47 -30.22
CA THR A 168 -15.27 -2.66 -31.64
C THR A 168 -13.96 -2.99 -32.33
N ILE A 169 -13.90 -4.09 -33.06
CA ILE A 169 -12.76 -4.52 -33.90
C ILE A 169 -13.27 -4.71 -35.31
N GLY A 170 -12.89 -3.81 -36.21
CA GLY A 170 -13.50 -3.75 -37.54
C GLY A 170 -14.96 -3.31 -37.43
N GLU A 171 -15.89 -4.11 -37.97
CA GLU A 171 -17.34 -3.89 -37.91
C GLU A 171 -18.01 -4.66 -36.73
N ASP A 172 -17.27 -5.50 -36.03
CA ASP A 172 -17.81 -6.40 -35.02
C ASP A 172 -17.63 -5.82 -33.59
N LEU A 173 -18.62 -6.09 -32.72
CA LEU A 173 -18.64 -5.71 -31.32
C LEU A 173 -18.31 -6.93 -30.44
N TYR A 174 -17.20 -6.84 -29.70
CA TYR A 174 -16.74 -7.90 -28.81
C TYR A 174 -16.89 -7.50 -27.34
N LYS A 175 -17.39 -8.43 -26.52
CA LYS A 175 -17.43 -8.29 -25.07
C LYS A 175 -16.05 -8.59 -24.48
N MET A 176 -15.47 -7.65 -23.72
CA MET A 176 -14.21 -7.85 -23.01
C MET A 176 -14.40 -8.81 -21.81
N LYS A 177 -13.45 -9.73 -21.63
CA LYS A 177 -13.38 -10.62 -20.45
C LYS A 177 -12.46 -9.98 -19.41
N ILE A 178 -12.97 -9.03 -18.65
CA ILE A 178 -12.19 -8.36 -17.60
C ILE A 178 -12.07 -9.30 -16.39
N PRO A 179 -10.85 -9.61 -15.89
CA PRO A 179 -10.67 -10.48 -14.72
C PRO A 179 -11.21 -9.77 -13.46
N GLU A 180 -11.98 -10.47 -12.64
CA GLU A 180 -12.50 -9.91 -11.38
C GLU A 180 -11.43 -9.84 -10.28
N ASN A 181 -10.44 -10.73 -10.34
CA ASN A 181 -9.32 -10.73 -9.41
C ASN A 181 -8.02 -10.39 -10.13
N ILE A 182 -7.32 -9.39 -9.64
CA ILE A 182 -5.98 -9.02 -10.10
C ILE A 182 -5.00 -9.27 -8.96
N GLY A 183 -3.91 -9.98 -9.27
CA GLY A 183 -2.85 -10.27 -8.31
C GLY A 183 -1.54 -9.57 -8.67
N VAL A 184 -0.81 -9.13 -7.64
CA VAL A 184 0.56 -8.61 -7.73
C VAL A 184 1.38 -9.32 -6.67
N GLY A 185 2.53 -9.89 -7.06
CA GLY A 185 3.47 -10.51 -6.15
C GLY A 185 4.83 -9.83 -6.22
N ALA A 186 5.59 -9.88 -5.12
CA ALA A 186 6.98 -9.42 -5.08
C ALA A 186 7.85 -10.38 -4.27
N PHE A 187 9.12 -10.41 -4.65
CA PHE A 187 10.20 -11.00 -3.88
C PHE A 187 11.28 -9.95 -3.66
N ARG A 188 11.87 -9.95 -2.46
CA ARG A 188 12.93 -9.03 -2.10
C ARG A 188 14.03 -9.70 -1.30
N PHE A 189 15.24 -9.16 -1.41
CA PHE A 189 16.32 -9.51 -0.52
C PHE A 189 17.14 -8.28 -0.14
N ASP A 190 17.72 -8.29 1.06
CA ASP A 190 18.61 -7.26 1.57
C ASP A 190 19.84 -7.93 2.18
N LEU A 191 21.01 -7.50 1.72
CA LEU A 191 22.28 -7.95 2.24
C LEU A 191 23.07 -6.75 2.76
N SER A 192 23.59 -6.87 3.97
CA SER A 192 24.49 -5.85 4.52
C SER A 192 25.69 -6.47 5.20
N ARG A 193 26.87 -5.85 5.01
CA ARG A 193 28.11 -6.27 5.64
C ARG A 193 29.05 -5.08 5.79
N LYS A 194 29.40 -4.73 7.05
CA LYS A 194 30.28 -3.61 7.41
C LYS A 194 29.95 -2.33 6.66
N GLY A 195 30.18 -1.61 6.03
CA GLY A 195 29.71 -0.42 5.32
C GLY A 195 29.01 -0.69 3.98
N PHE A 196 28.96 -1.94 3.52
CA PHE A 196 28.31 -2.29 2.25
C PHE A 196 26.87 -2.75 2.48
N GLY A 197 25.94 -2.29 1.64
CA GLY A 197 24.57 -2.74 1.56
C GLY A 197 24.14 -2.95 0.12
N LEU A 198 23.36 -3.99 -0.12
CA LEU A 198 22.75 -4.30 -1.40
C LEU A 198 21.33 -4.76 -1.14
N SER A 199 20.36 -4.14 -1.82
CA SER A 199 18.95 -4.57 -1.78
C SER A 199 18.38 -4.67 -3.17
N ALA A 200 17.46 -5.61 -3.35
CA ALA A 200 16.70 -5.76 -4.57
C ALA A 200 15.26 -6.16 -4.26
N GLU A 201 14.31 -5.61 -5.02
CA GLU A 201 12.91 -6.02 -5.01
C GLU A 201 12.44 -6.16 -6.46
N TYR A 202 11.86 -7.33 -6.78
CA TYR A 202 11.23 -7.60 -8.06
C TYR A 202 9.75 -7.89 -7.84
N ALA A 203 8.90 -7.23 -8.61
CA ALA A 203 7.46 -7.41 -8.55
C ALA A 203 6.89 -7.72 -9.92
N ARG A 204 5.84 -8.56 -9.96
CA ARG A 204 5.07 -8.89 -11.16
C ARG A 204 3.59 -8.79 -10.90
N LYS A 205 2.89 -8.11 -11.81
CA LYS A 205 1.44 -7.93 -11.81
C LYS A 205 0.82 -8.75 -12.92
N GLY A 206 -0.29 -9.45 -12.61
CA GLY A 206 -1.11 -10.11 -13.61
C GLY A 206 -1.76 -9.13 -14.59
N GLN A 207 -2.40 -9.66 -15.62
CA GLN A 207 -3.12 -8.86 -16.60
C GLN A 207 -4.22 -8.04 -15.91
N ASP A 208 -4.17 -6.74 -16.06
CA ASP A 208 -5.05 -5.78 -15.43
C ASP A 208 -5.52 -4.73 -16.44
N PRO A 209 -6.47 -5.09 -17.32
CA PRO A 209 -7.05 -4.11 -18.24
C PRO A 209 -7.88 -3.09 -17.44
N ASN A 210 -7.42 -1.85 -17.43
CA ASN A 210 -8.01 -0.73 -16.68
C ASN A 210 -7.92 0.58 -17.47
N ALA A 211 -8.52 1.66 -16.94
CA ALA A 211 -8.54 2.96 -17.61
C ALA A 211 -7.14 3.56 -17.82
N VAL A 212 -6.17 3.26 -16.94
CA VAL A 212 -4.81 3.82 -17.01
C VAL A 212 -4.01 3.24 -18.18
N ASN A 213 -4.25 1.95 -18.51
CA ASN A 213 -3.54 1.28 -19.60
C ASN A 213 -4.42 1.08 -20.84
N ASN A 214 -5.50 1.87 -21.00
CA ASN A 214 -6.46 1.77 -22.10
C ASN A 214 -7.07 0.37 -22.27
N TYR A 215 -7.28 -0.36 -21.17
CA TYR A 215 -7.85 -1.69 -21.12
C TYR A 215 -7.05 -2.75 -21.90
N ILE A 216 -5.72 -2.61 -21.90
CA ILE A 216 -4.83 -3.58 -22.54
C ILE A 216 -4.59 -4.76 -21.60
N TYR A 217 -4.69 -6.00 -22.14
CA TYR A 217 -4.34 -7.24 -21.43
C TYR A 217 -2.82 -7.41 -21.41
N ARG A 218 -2.17 -6.74 -20.47
CA ARG A 218 -0.72 -6.79 -20.33
C ARG A 218 -0.36 -7.01 -18.86
N GLU A 219 0.63 -7.86 -18.64
CA GLU A 219 1.28 -8.03 -17.35
C GLU A 219 2.14 -6.79 -17.00
N GLY A 220 2.41 -6.61 -15.73
CA GLY A 220 3.30 -5.55 -15.26
C GLY A 220 4.52 -6.11 -14.56
N GLU A 221 5.63 -5.38 -14.63
CA GLU A 221 6.89 -5.72 -13.98
C GLU A 221 7.51 -4.50 -13.31
N ALA A 222 8.15 -4.71 -12.16
CA ALA A 222 9.00 -3.71 -11.53
C ALA A 222 10.26 -4.35 -10.96
N LEU A 223 11.38 -3.65 -11.10
CA LEU A 223 12.66 -4.00 -10.49
C LEU A 223 13.22 -2.75 -9.82
N LEU A 224 13.55 -2.89 -8.53
CA LEU A 224 14.26 -1.89 -7.75
C LEU A 224 15.57 -2.50 -7.26
N LEU A 225 16.68 -1.83 -7.53
CA LEU A 225 18.02 -2.20 -7.08
C LEU A 225 18.62 -1.03 -6.32
N LYS A 226 19.18 -1.28 -5.14
CA LYS A 226 19.91 -0.26 -4.36
C LYS A 226 21.23 -0.86 -3.90
N ALA A 227 22.29 -0.13 -4.08
CA ALA A 227 23.61 -0.45 -3.55
C ALA A 227 24.15 0.76 -2.80
N ASN A 228 24.67 0.55 -1.62
CA ASN A 228 25.29 1.60 -0.83
C ASN A 228 26.61 1.13 -0.22
N TYR A 229 27.55 2.05 -0.13
CA TYR A 229 28.79 1.86 0.59
C TYR A 229 29.09 3.09 1.43
N SER A 230 29.39 2.88 2.70
CA SER A 230 29.65 3.96 3.67
C SER A 230 30.78 3.59 4.61
N ILE A 231 31.75 4.48 4.70
CA ILE A 231 32.86 4.45 5.67
C ILE A 231 33.02 5.83 6.30
N LYS A 232 33.86 5.95 7.33
CA LYS A 232 34.11 7.25 7.95
C LYS A 232 34.59 8.27 6.92
N GLY A 233 33.81 9.34 6.73
CA GLY A 233 34.14 10.45 5.83
C GLY A 233 33.75 10.25 4.36
N PHE A 234 33.20 9.07 3.97
CA PHE A 234 32.79 8.82 2.59
C PHE A 234 31.54 7.92 2.53
N ALA A 235 30.56 8.30 1.70
CA ALA A 235 29.40 7.49 1.42
C ALA A 235 28.99 7.64 -0.05
N VAL A 236 28.56 6.52 -0.65
CA VAL A 236 27.97 6.49 -1.99
C VAL A 236 26.73 5.60 -1.98
N SER A 237 25.71 6.03 -2.68
CA SER A 237 24.47 5.25 -2.89
C SER A 237 24.11 5.29 -4.37
N LEU A 238 23.76 4.14 -4.91
CA LEU A 238 23.29 3.95 -6.28
C LEU A 238 21.90 3.31 -6.21
N GLU A 239 20.98 3.83 -7.00
CA GLU A 239 19.64 3.27 -7.15
C GLU A 239 19.33 3.12 -8.64
N ALA A 240 18.79 1.94 -9.00
CA ALA A 240 18.26 1.70 -10.34
C ALA A 240 16.82 1.20 -10.20
N LYS A 241 15.92 1.78 -10.98
CA LYS A 241 14.49 1.47 -10.97
C LYS A 241 14.01 1.28 -12.40
N ARG A 242 13.32 0.16 -12.64
CA ARG A 242 12.58 -0.09 -13.88
C ARG A 242 11.15 -0.45 -13.51
N ILE A 243 10.19 0.24 -14.10
CA ILE A 243 8.77 -0.02 -13.90
C ILE A 243 8.10 -0.06 -15.26
N ASP A 244 7.29 -1.08 -15.50
CA ASP A 244 6.51 -1.27 -16.70
C ASP A 244 5.11 -1.79 -16.33
N ASN A 245 4.06 -1.04 -16.70
CA ASN A 245 2.64 -1.39 -16.50
C ASN A 245 2.27 -1.83 -15.07
N MET A 246 2.91 -1.25 -14.05
CA MET A 246 2.71 -1.60 -12.63
C MET A 246 1.65 -0.78 -11.92
N SER A 247 0.92 0.07 -12.63
CA SER A 247 -0.23 0.79 -12.05
C SER A 247 -1.21 -0.21 -11.45
N PHE A 248 -1.38 -0.18 -10.14
CA PHE A 248 -2.26 -1.06 -9.39
C PHE A 248 -3.17 -0.22 -8.52
N LYS A 249 -4.48 -0.25 -8.80
CA LYS A 249 -5.46 0.64 -8.22
C LYS A 249 -6.53 -0.12 -7.45
N SER A 250 -7.16 0.56 -6.49
CA SER A 250 -8.32 0.05 -5.75
C SER A 250 -9.58 -0.10 -6.62
N LYS A 251 -9.62 0.57 -7.77
CA LYS A 251 -10.71 0.53 -8.74
C LYS A 251 -10.14 0.67 -10.16
N ARG A 252 -10.69 -0.03 -11.14
CA ARG A 252 -10.25 0.01 -12.55
C ARG A 252 -10.57 1.31 -13.27
N SER A 253 -11.53 2.08 -12.78
CA SER A 253 -11.85 3.41 -13.32
C SER A 253 -10.70 4.40 -13.10
N GLU A 254 -10.74 5.52 -13.80
CA GLU A 254 -9.76 6.60 -13.64
C GLU A 254 -9.70 7.15 -12.20
N THR A 255 -10.82 7.07 -11.48
CA THR A 255 -10.97 7.59 -10.12
C THR A 255 -10.38 6.68 -9.04
N GLY A 256 -9.96 5.45 -9.36
CA GLY A 256 -9.37 4.53 -8.36
C GLY A 256 -8.05 5.07 -7.80
N ASN A 257 -7.86 4.96 -6.48
CA ASN A 257 -6.61 5.31 -5.82
C ASN A 257 -5.51 4.28 -6.07
N MET A 258 -4.26 4.75 -6.15
CA MET A 258 -3.10 3.87 -6.28
C MET A 258 -2.89 3.05 -5.00
N LEU A 259 -2.58 1.79 -5.16
CA LEU A 259 -2.25 0.84 -4.09
C LEU A 259 -0.75 0.64 -3.93
N ASN A 260 0.03 1.04 -4.89
CA ASN A 260 1.48 0.87 -4.89
C ASN A 260 2.20 2.16 -5.26
N VAL A 261 3.51 2.16 -5.05
CA VAL A 261 4.41 3.24 -5.47
C VAL A 261 4.96 2.91 -6.85
N ASN A 262 4.82 3.84 -7.78
CA ASN A 262 5.39 3.78 -9.13
C ASN A 262 6.57 4.73 -9.29
#